data_9b641d52ca19e2f38848ee7f46304659
#
_entry.id   9b641d52ca19e2f38848ee7f46304659
#
_cell.length_a   1.000
_cell.length_b   1.000
_cell.length_c   1.000
_cell.angle_alpha   90.00
_cell.angle_beta   90.00
_cell.angle_gamma   90.00
#
_symmetry.space_group_name_H-M   'P 1'
#
loop_
_entity.id
_entity.type
_entity.pdbx_description
1 polymer ?
#
loop_
_entity_poly.entity_id
_entity_poly.type
_entity_poly.pdbx_seq_one_letter_code
_entity_poly.pdbx_strand_id
1 'polypeptide(L)'
;MKESKEILLLDDIHYQIDDQVILDSVSFGLKQGEFKLITGPSGCGKSTLLKIVSSLIDPTRGKIIFDGKPITAMSPEAYRQQVSYCFQTPALFGDTVYDNIALPYLIRKQKPDEQKMKADLARFGLAENKLKKSVNELSGGEKQRISLIRNLQFMPKVLLLDEITSALDEENKRNVNEIIHQLVSQHGVAALWVTHDKDEIKHADDVITLSAHGARAQEKADEPA
;
A
#
# COMPACT_ATOMS: atom_id res chain seq x y z
N MET A 1 -10.11 -9.97 24.76
CA MET A 1 -9.72 -9.35 23.49
C MET A 1 -8.20 -9.43 23.42
N LYS A 2 -7.60 -10.07 22.40
CA LYS A 2 -6.14 -10.00 22.22
C LYS A 2 -5.81 -8.57 21.80
N GLU A 3 -4.98 -7.87 22.55
CA GLU A 3 -4.42 -6.60 22.08
C GLU A 3 -3.77 -6.84 20.72
N SER A 4 -4.22 -6.15 19.69
CA SER A 4 -3.64 -6.26 18.36
C SER A 4 -2.22 -5.69 18.42
N LYS A 5 -1.25 -6.52 18.03
CA LYS A 5 0.18 -6.18 18.05
C LYS A 5 0.45 -5.04 17.08
N GLU A 6 1.17 -4.00 17.53
CA GLU A 6 1.71 -2.98 16.66
C GLU A 6 2.70 -3.61 15.67
N ILE A 7 2.43 -3.48 14.38
CA ILE A 7 3.25 -4.05 13.31
C ILE A 7 4.21 -3.03 12.72
N LEU A 8 3.81 -1.76 12.71
CA LEU A 8 4.60 -0.66 12.17
C LEU A 8 4.47 0.55 13.10
N LEU A 9 5.58 1.19 13.46
CA LEU A 9 5.64 2.43 14.21
C LEU A 9 6.55 3.40 13.48
N LEU A 10 6.02 4.58 13.17
CA LEU A 10 6.76 5.74 12.71
C LEU A 10 7.01 6.65 13.91
N ASP A 11 8.26 7.03 14.15
CA ASP A 11 8.65 7.86 15.26
C ASP A 11 9.46 9.06 14.76
N ASP A 12 8.84 10.24 14.82
CA ASP A 12 9.43 11.55 14.47
C ASP A 12 10.02 11.61 13.05
N ILE A 13 9.28 11.11 12.06
CA ILE A 13 9.73 11.08 10.66
C ILE A 13 9.78 12.50 10.10
N HIS A 14 10.98 12.93 9.69
CA HIS A 14 11.23 14.14 8.93
C HIS A 14 11.80 13.80 7.57
N TYR A 15 11.43 14.59 6.59
CA TYR A 15 12.04 14.51 5.27
C TYR A 15 12.15 15.89 4.64
N GLN A 16 13.36 16.22 4.22
CA GLN A 16 13.72 17.49 3.63
C GLN A 16 14.56 17.25 2.37
N ILE A 17 14.29 18.03 1.34
CA ILE A 17 15.13 18.10 0.12
C ILE A 17 15.63 19.53 0.02
N ASP A 18 16.93 19.72 0.03
CA ASP A 18 17.59 21.02 0.09
C ASP A 18 17.03 21.83 1.29
N ASP A 19 16.45 23.01 1.04
CA ASP A 19 15.85 23.85 2.08
C ASP A 19 14.33 23.64 2.23
N GLN A 20 13.73 22.70 1.46
CA GLN A 20 12.30 22.45 1.50
C GLN A 20 11.96 21.26 2.42
N VAL A 21 11.26 21.54 3.52
CA VAL A 21 10.67 20.52 4.38
C VAL A 21 9.42 19.96 3.73
N ILE A 22 9.40 18.64 3.50
CA ILE A 22 8.28 17.91 2.90
C ILE A 22 7.46 17.21 3.98
N LEU A 23 8.13 16.59 4.96
CA LEU A 23 7.49 15.98 6.13
C LEU A 23 8.15 16.53 7.39
N ASP A 24 7.33 16.95 8.33
CA ASP A 24 7.77 17.49 9.61
C ASP A 24 7.12 16.73 10.77
N SER A 25 7.92 15.91 11.47
CA SER A 25 7.53 15.20 12.69
C SER A 25 6.28 14.32 12.56
N VAL A 26 6.31 13.39 11.61
CA VAL A 26 5.22 12.41 11.42
C VAL A 26 5.42 11.22 12.36
N SER A 27 4.47 11.01 13.28
CA SER A 27 4.49 9.90 14.21
C SER A 27 3.13 9.24 14.30
N PHE A 28 3.04 7.94 14.08
CA PHE A 28 1.87 7.11 14.33
C PHE A 28 2.24 5.63 14.31
N GLY A 29 1.37 4.82 14.94
CA GLY A 29 1.44 3.36 14.89
C GLY A 29 0.39 2.77 13.94
N LEU A 30 0.67 1.57 13.42
CA LEU A 30 -0.25 0.76 12.65
C LEU A 30 -0.25 -0.66 13.24
N LYS A 31 -1.41 -1.16 13.62
CA LYS A 31 -1.57 -2.48 14.22
C LYS A 31 -1.83 -3.54 13.16
N GLN A 32 -1.54 -4.77 13.48
CA GLN A 32 -1.90 -5.91 12.63
C GLN A 32 -3.43 -5.97 12.45
N GLY A 33 -3.87 -6.09 11.18
CA GLY A 33 -5.29 -6.09 10.85
C GLY A 33 -5.96 -4.72 10.98
N GLU A 34 -5.19 -3.64 11.04
CA GLU A 34 -5.70 -2.28 11.07
C GLU A 34 -5.67 -1.65 9.67
N PHE A 35 -6.68 -0.83 9.39
CA PHE A 35 -6.81 -0.08 8.15
C PHE A 35 -6.81 1.42 8.46
N LYS A 36 -5.78 2.14 8.00
CA LYS A 36 -5.68 3.60 8.14
C LYS A 36 -5.66 4.29 6.79
N LEU A 37 -6.40 5.37 6.67
CA LEU A 37 -6.32 6.27 5.54
C LEU A 37 -5.37 7.43 5.81
N ILE A 38 -4.65 7.85 4.76
CA ILE A 38 -3.87 9.09 4.76
C ILE A 38 -4.53 10.04 3.77
N THR A 39 -4.89 11.22 4.24
CA THR A 39 -5.45 12.29 3.44
C THR A 39 -4.66 13.58 3.61
N GLY A 40 -4.94 14.59 2.80
CA GLY A 40 -4.29 15.88 2.84
C GLY A 40 -4.18 16.52 1.46
N PRO A 41 -3.80 17.81 1.38
CA PRO A 41 -3.67 18.53 0.11
C PRO A 41 -2.71 17.85 -0.87
N SER A 42 -2.87 18.14 -2.17
CA SER A 42 -1.88 17.70 -3.15
C SER A 42 -0.49 18.29 -2.82
N GLY A 43 0.55 17.48 -2.92
CA GLY A 43 1.92 17.89 -2.66
C GLY A 43 2.33 17.95 -1.17
N CYS A 44 1.45 17.59 -0.22
CA CYS A 44 1.80 17.60 1.21
C CYS A 44 2.68 16.43 1.69
N GLY A 45 3.20 15.60 0.78
CA GLY A 45 4.15 14.53 1.13
C GLY A 45 3.56 13.13 1.34
N LYS A 46 2.28 12.86 1.03
CA LYS A 46 1.65 11.53 1.23
C LYS A 46 2.42 10.40 0.55
N SER A 47 2.68 10.51 -0.74
CA SER A 47 3.46 9.50 -1.48
C SER A 47 4.91 9.43 -1.02
N THR A 48 5.49 10.56 -0.58
CA THR A 48 6.82 10.60 0.03
C THR A 48 6.84 9.79 1.33
N LEU A 49 5.83 9.94 2.18
CA LEU A 49 5.68 9.15 3.40
C LEU A 49 5.60 7.65 3.08
N LEU A 50 4.78 7.24 2.10
CA LEU A 50 4.71 5.83 1.71
C LEU A 50 6.04 5.29 1.15
N LYS A 51 6.80 6.11 0.41
CA LYS A 51 8.14 5.74 -0.06
C LYS A 51 9.13 5.55 1.10
N ILE A 52 9.07 6.39 2.12
CA ILE A 52 9.88 6.25 3.33
C ILE A 52 9.47 4.98 4.08
N VAL A 53 8.18 4.75 4.29
CA VAL A 53 7.67 3.55 4.95
C VAL A 53 8.04 2.28 4.18
N SER A 54 8.09 2.31 2.85
CA SER A 54 8.53 1.17 2.03
C SER A 54 10.05 1.02 1.92
N SER A 55 10.83 1.88 2.61
CA SER A 55 12.31 1.91 2.52
C SER A 55 12.83 2.15 1.10
N LEU A 56 12.08 2.91 0.28
CA LEU A 56 12.54 3.34 -1.05
C LEU A 56 13.40 4.61 -0.97
N ILE A 57 13.15 5.44 0.03
CA ILE A 57 13.95 6.61 0.39
C ILE A 57 14.13 6.63 1.90
N ASP A 58 15.25 7.16 2.38
CA ASP A 58 15.52 7.28 3.80
C ASP A 58 14.95 8.60 4.35
N PRO A 59 14.40 8.63 5.57
CA PRO A 59 14.02 9.89 6.21
C PRO A 59 15.27 10.70 6.57
N THR A 60 15.15 12.03 6.60
CA THR A 60 16.23 12.91 7.07
C THR A 60 16.45 12.75 8.58
N ARG A 61 15.39 12.49 9.34
CA ARG A 61 15.38 12.22 10.78
C ARG A 61 14.22 11.31 11.13
N GLY A 62 14.30 10.69 12.30
CA GLY A 62 13.29 9.77 12.81
C GLY A 62 13.64 8.32 12.53
N LYS A 63 12.78 7.41 12.93
CA LYS A 63 12.98 5.97 12.75
C LYS A 63 11.67 5.26 12.50
N ILE A 64 11.77 4.13 11.81
CA ILE A 64 10.66 3.22 11.58
C ILE A 64 10.98 1.91 12.27
N ILE A 65 10.02 1.43 13.04
CA ILE A 65 10.08 0.13 13.72
C ILE A 65 9.05 -0.78 13.06
N PHE A 66 9.50 -1.94 12.62
CA PHE A 66 8.65 -2.96 12.01
C PHE A 66 8.76 -4.26 12.80
N ASP A 67 7.62 -4.78 13.23
CA ASP A 67 7.54 -6.01 14.04
C ASP A 67 8.49 -5.97 15.28
N GLY A 68 8.56 -4.80 15.93
CA GLY A 68 9.37 -4.56 17.11
C GLY A 68 10.86 -4.32 16.85
N LYS A 69 11.31 -4.22 15.60
CA LYS A 69 12.73 -4.00 15.23
C LYS A 69 12.87 -2.77 14.32
N PRO A 70 13.93 -1.97 14.47
CA PRO A 70 14.23 -0.92 13.52
C PRO A 70 14.41 -1.49 12.11
N ILE A 71 13.84 -0.86 11.09
CA ILE A 71 13.98 -1.35 9.70
C ILE A 71 15.44 -1.34 9.21
N THR A 72 16.27 -0.46 9.79
CA THR A 72 17.72 -0.41 9.52
C THR A 72 18.48 -1.66 9.97
N ALA A 73 17.88 -2.49 10.82
CA ALA A 73 18.44 -3.78 11.24
C ALA A 73 18.06 -4.93 10.29
N MET A 74 17.31 -4.65 9.23
CA MET A 74 16.90 -5.63 8.21
C MET A 74 17.54 -5.30 6.86
N SER A 75 17.74 -6.32 6.00
CA SER A 75 18.03 -6.00 4.61
C SER A 75 16.79 -5.41 3.93
N PRO A 76 16.96 -4.43 3.02
CA PRO A 76 15.84 -3.83 2.30
C PRO A 76 14.97 -4.86 1.56
N GLU A 77 15.58 -5.92 1.03
CA GLU A 77 14.88 -7.01 0.35
C GLU A 77 13.97 -7.80 1.31
N ALA A 78 14.49 -8.15 2.49
CA ALA A 78 13.73 -8.88 3.51
C ALA A 78 12.57 -8.03 4.05
N TYR A 79 12.79 -6.74 4.22
CA TYR A 79 11.74 -5.80 4.62
C TYR A 79 10.65 -5.66 3.56
N ARG A 80 11.02 -5.38 2.30
CA ARG A 80 10.08 -5.18 1.18
C ARG A 80 9.33 -6.45 0.78
N GLN A 81 9.78 -7.63 1.19
CA GLN A 81 9.00 -8.85 1.06
C GLN A 81 7.81 -8.91 2.02
N GLN A 82 7.85 -8.13 3.11
CA GLN A 82 6.81 -8.09 4.14
C GLN A 82 5.98 -6.78 4.09
N VAL A 83 6.54 -5.72 3.51
CA VAL A 83 5.89 -4.41 3.33
C VAL A 83 5.79 -4.15 1.84
N SER A 84 4.60 -4.28 1.28
CA SER A 84 4.35 -4.15 -0.16
C SER A 84 3.82 -2.77 -0.50
N TYR A 85 4.35 -2.12 -1.53
CA TYR A 85 3.94 -0.81 -1.99
C TYR A 85 3.29 -0.87 -3.38
N CYS A 86 2.06 -0.42 -3.47
CA CYS A 86 1.30 -0.26 -4.70
C CYS A 86 1.31 1.21 -5.11
N PHE A 87 2.02 1.51 -6.19
CA PHE A 87 2.19 2.88 -6.70
C PHE A 87 0.90 3.40 -7.35
N GLN A 88 0.71 4.72 -7.30
CA GLN A 88 -0.35 5.44 -8.01
C GLN A 88 -0.29 5.15 -9.52
N THR A 89 0.88 5.26 -10.13
CA THR A 89 1.10 4.86 -11.52
C THR A 89 1.70 3.47 -11.56
N PRO A 90 0.96 2.46 -12.07
CA PRO A 90 1.44 1.10 -12.09
C PRO A 90 2.61 0.93 -13.05
N ALA A 91 3.76 0.51 -12.56
CA ALA A 91 4.88 0.06 -13.37
C ALA A 91 4.76 -1.43 -13.62
N LEU A 92 4.57 -1.82 -14.90
CA LEU A 92 4.58 -3.21 -15.32
C LEU A 92 5.94 -3.55 -15.95
N PHE A 93 6.37 -4.80 -15.79
CA PHE A 93 7.65 -5.32 -16.25
C PHE A 93 7.42 -6.39 -17.31
N GLY A 94 8.44 -6.66 -18.14
CA GLY A 94 8.35 -7.68 -19.18
C GLY A 94 7.32 -7.33 -20.25
N ASP A 95 6.91 -8.35 -21.01
CA ASP A 95 6.05 -8.18 -22.16
C ASP A 95 4.59 -8.57 -21.89
N THR A 96 4.35 -9.46 -20.92
CA THR A 96 3.04 -10.06 -20.68
C THR A 96 2.54 -9.85 -19.25
N VAL A 97 1.24 -10.08 -19.05
CA VAL A 97 0.62 -10.14 -17.72
C VAL A 97 1.26 -11.23 -16.87
N TYR A 98 1.57 -12.39 -17.49
CA TYR A 98 2.27 -13.48 -16.81
C TYR A 98 3.61 -13.04 -16.23
N ASP A 99 4.43 -12.32 -17.00
CA ASP A 99 5.74 -11.86 -16.54
C ASP A 99 5.63 -11.01 -15.27
N ASN A 100 4.56 -10.20 -15.19
CA ASN A 100 4.30 -9.37 -14.02
C ASN A 100 3.88 -10.19 -12.79
N ILE A 101 2.90 -11.08 -12.95
CA ILE A 101 2.36 -11.83 -11.81
C ILE A 101 3.36 -12.92 -11.37
N ALA A 102 4.17 -13.46 -12.27
CA ALA A 102 5.22 -14.43 -11.98
C ALA A 102 6.45 -13.83 -11.28
N LEU A 103 6.71 -12.52 -11.46
CA LEU A 103 7.91 -11.86 -10.94
C LEU A 103 8.18 -12.11 -9.44
N PRO A 104 7.20 -12.02 -8.53
CA PRO A 104 7.42 -12.31 -7.10
C PRO A 104 7.89 -13.74 -6.83
N TYR A 105 7.48 -14.71 -7.64
CA TYR A 105 7.94 -16.10 -7.53
C TYR A 105 9.39 -16.23 -7.98
N LEU A 106 9.73 -15.60 -9.12
CA LEU A 106 11.09 -15.63 -9.67
C LEU A 106 12.10 -15.01 -8.72
N ILE A 107 11.77 -13.85 -8.11
CA ILE A 107 12.60 -13.20 -7.10
C ILE A 107 12.86 -14.12 -5.90
N ARG A 108 11.88 -14.94 -5.53
CA ARG A 108 11.97 -15.91 -4.41
C ARG A 108 12.50 -17.27 -4.85
N LYS A 109 12.92 -17.43 -6.10
CA LYS A 109 13.37 -18.69 -6.70
C LYS A 109 12.34 -19.83 -6.52
N GLN A 110 11.06 -19.49 -6.64
CA GLN A 110 9.94 -20.41 -6.56
C GLN A 110 9.29 -20.58 -7.94
N LYS A 111 8.66 -21.73 -8.15
CA LYS A 111 7.90 -21.98 -9.38
C LYS A 111 6.60 -21.16 -9.35
N PRO A 112 6.27 -20.40 -10.41
CA PRO A 112 5.00 -19.70 -10.52
C PRO A 112 3.80 -20.66 -10.48
N ASP A 113 2.76 -20.25 -9.76
CA ASP A 113 1.50 -20.97 -9.67
C ASP A 113 0.47 -20.33 -10.62
N GLU A 114 0.39 -20.85 -11.85
CA GLU A 114 -0.53 -20.33 -12.87
C GLU A 114 -2.01 -20.46 -12.46
N GLN A 115 -2.36 -21.48 -11.68
CA GLN A 115 -3.74 -21.69 -11.26
C GLN A 115 -4.17 -20.59 -10.28
N LYS A 116 -3.29 -20.26 -9.31
CA LYS A 116 -3.48 -19.13 -8.41
C LYS A 116 -3.53 -17.80 -9.18
N MET A 117 -2.65 -17.59 -10.16
CA MET A 117 -2.62 -16.37 -10.97
C MET A 117 -3.95 -16.17 -11.71
N LYS A 118 -4.51 -17.22 -12.32
CA LYS A 118 -5.81 -17.15 -13.02
C LYS A 118 -6.95 -16.86 -12.04
N ALA A 119 -6.95 -17.52 -10.88
CA ALA A 119 -7.94 -17.28 -9.84
C ALA A 119 -7.89 -15.82 -9.33
N ASP A 120 -6.67 -15.28 -9.15
CA ASP A 120 -6.47 -13.89 -8.74
C ASP A 120 -6.94 -12.91 -9.85
N LEU A 121 -6.67 -13.19 -11.13
CA LEU A 121 -7.21 -12.38 -12.22
C LEU A 121 -8.74 -12.32 -12.15
N ALA A 122 -9.41 -13.48 -12.04
CA ALA A 122 -10.87 -13.55 -11.93
C ALA A 122 -11.39 -12.78 -10.70
N ARG A 123 -10.72 -12.92 -9.54
CA ARG A 123 -11.07 -12.20 -8.31
C ARG A 123 -11.03 -10.69 -8.49
N PHE A 124 -10.07 -10.19 -9.28
CA PHE A 124 -9.94 -8.77 -9.60
C PHE A 124 -10.74 -8.32 -10.85
N GLY A 125 -11.72 -9.11 -11.29
CA GLY A 125 -12.58 -8.78 -12.43
C GLY A 125 -11.85 -8.78 -13.77
N LEU A 126 -10.79 -9.59 -13.91
CA LEU A 126 -10.04 -9.76 -15.15
C LEU A 126 -10.20 -11.18 -15.68
N ALA A 127 -10.42 -11.32 -16.99
CA ALA A 127 -10.55 -12.63 -17.60
C ALA A 127 -9.23 -13.42 -17.50
N GLU A 128 -9.29 -14.70 -17.19
CA GLU A 128 -8.12 -15.60 -17.03
C GLU A 128 -7.21 -15.66 -18.25
N ASN A 129 -7.81 -15.55 -19.47
CA ASN A 129 -7.06 -15.57 -20.73
C ASN A 129 -6.16 -14.35 -20.91
N LYS A 130 -6.36 -13.27 -20.10
CA LYS A 130 -5.47 -12.12 -20.09
C LYS A 130 -4.07 -12.44 -19.58
N LEU A 131 -3.86 -13.59 -18.92
CA LEU A 131 -2.55 -13.98 -18.42
C LEU A 131 -1.45 -13.94 -19.50
N LYS A 132 -1.81 -14.27 -20.74
CA LYS A 132 -0.88 -14.27 -21.90
C LYS A 132 -0.88 -12.96 -22.70
N LYS A 133 -1.68 -11.98 -22.28
CA LYS A 133 -1.84 -10.72 -23.02
C LYS A 133 -0.64 -9.81 -22.84
N SER A 134 -0.31 -9.05 -23.88
CA SER A 134 0.72 -8.03 -23.81
C SER A 134 0.32 -6.90 -22.84
N VAL A 135 1.28 -6.41 -22.05
CA VAL A 135 1.07 -5.27 -21.14
C VAL A 135 0.71 -3.98 -21.89
N ASN A 136 1.11 -3.87 -23.15
CA ASN A 136 0.82 -2.70 -23.99
C ASN A 136 -0.64 -2.63 -24.44
N GLU A 137 -1.38 -3.76 -24.40
CA GLU A 137 -2.78 -3.83 -24.76
C GLU A 137 -3.75 -3.60 -23.61
N LEU A 138 -3.22 -3.28 -22.43
CA LEU A 138 -4.00 -3.11 -21.21
C LEU A 138 -4.42 -1.66 -21.00
N SER A 139 -5.65 -1.45 -20.56
CA SER A 139 -6.11 -0.16 -20.05
C SER A 139 -5.37 0.24 -18.76
N GLY A 140 -5.44 1.52 -18.38
CA GLY A 140 -4.85 2.01 -17.13
C GLY A 140 -5.38 1.26 -15.90
N GLY A 141 -6.68 1.05 -15.81
CA GLY A 141 -7.31 0.32 -14.73
C GLY A 141 -6.95 -1.17 -14.69
N GLU A 142 -6.74 -1.82 -15.86
CA GLU A 142 -6.23 -3.19 -15.92
C GLU A 142 -4.79 -3.27 -15.43
N LYS A 143 -3.92 -2.34 -15.84
CA LYS A 143 -2.54 -2.24 -15.36
C LYS A 143 -2.48 -2.08 -13.84
N GLN A 144 -3.37 -1.25 -13.29
CA GLN A 144 -3.46 -1.04 -11.84
C GLN A 144 -3.82 -2.34 -11.11
N ARG A 145 -4.85 -3.05 -11.56
CA ARG A 145 -5.27 -4.33 -10.95
C ARG A 145 -4.20 -5.41 -11.08
N ILE A 146 -3.51 -5.51 -12.22
CA ILE A 146 -2.40 -6.46 -12.40
C ILE A 146 -1.23 -6.13 -11.46
N SER A 147 -0.89 -4.85 -11.28
CA SER A 147 0.13 -4.42 -10.32
C SER A 147 -0.26 -4.83 -8.90
N LEU A 148 -1.52 -4.67 -8.52
CA LEU A 148 -2.03 -5.07 -7.22
C LEU A 148 -2.00 -6.61 -7.04
N ILE A 149 -2.47 -7.38 -8.04
CA ILE A 149 -2.37 -8.85 -8.05
C ILE A 149 -0.92 -9.30 -7.87
N ARG A 150 0.03 -8.69 -8.56
CA ARG A 150 1.46 -8.99 -8.42
C ARG A 150 1.92 -8.80 -6.96
N ASN A 151 1.54 -7.70 -6.32
CA ASN A 151 1.92 -7.39 -4.96
C ASN A 151 1.29 -8.34 -3.91
N LEU A 152 0.22 -9.04 -4.28
CA LEU A 152 -0.52 -9.96 -3.42
C LEU A 152 -0.22 -11.43 -3.69
N GLN A 153 0.71 -11.77 -4.60
CA GLN A 153 1.10 -13.16 -4.84
C GLN A 153 1.66 -13.83 -3.58
N PHE A 154 2.37 -13.06 -2.76
CA PHE A 154 2.79 -13.44 -1.42
C PHE A 154 2.19 -12.42 -0.45
N MET A 155 1.41 -12.92 0.52
CA MET A 155 0.69 -12.06 1.45
C MET A 155 1.65 -11.20 2.27
N PRO A 156 1.63 -9.86 2.13
CA PRO A 156 2.46 -8.99 2.95
C PRO A 156 1.87 -8.85 4.36
N LYS A 157 2.69 -8.42 5.33
CA LYS A 157 2.21 -8.00 6.64
C LYS A 157 1.63 -6.58 6.61
N VAL A 158 2.23 -5.71 5.79
CA VAL A 158 1.77 -4.34 5.59
C VAL A 158 1.60 -4.07 4.10
N LEU A 159 0.49 -3.47 3.74
CA LEU A 159 0.14 -3.06 2.39
C LEU A 159 0.03 -1.53 2.33
N LEU A 160 0.87 -0.92 1.50
CA LEU A 160 0.91 0.51 1.27
C LEU A 160 0.26 0.80 -0.08
N LEU A 161 -0.81 1.61 -0.09
CA LEU A 161 -1.64 1.86 -1.26
C LEU A 161 -1.63 3.36 -1.57
N ASP A 162 -1.12 3.73 -2.75
CA ASP A 162 -1.00 5.12 -3.16
C ASP A 162 -2.00 5.41 -4.29
N GLU A 163 -3.17 5.95 -3.95
CA GLU A 163 -4.24 6.36 -4.87
C GLU A 163 -4.61 5.29 -5.92
N ILE A 164 -4.59 4.03 -5.54
CA ILE A 164 -4.70 2.87 -6.45
C ILE A 164 -6.04 2.75 -7.17
N THR A 165 -7.07 3.46 -6.71
CA THR A 165 -8.42 3.42 -7.28
C THR A 165 -8.69 4.57 -8.26
N SER A 166 -7.79 5.55 -8.37
CA SER A 166 -7.99 6.78 -9.15
C SER A 166 -8.23 6.55 -10.65
N ALA A 167 -7.71 5.46 -11.21
CA ALA A 167 -7.87 5.09 -12.63
C ALA A 167 -8.95 4.03 -12.89
N LEU A 168 -9.74 3.67 -11.86
CA LEU A 168 -10.79 2.65 -11.93
C LEU A 168 -12.17 3.28 -12.09
N ASP A 169 -13.06 2.58 -12.81
CA ASP A 169 -14.48 2.86 -12.76
C ASP A 169 -15.09 2.42 -11.41
N GLU A 170 -16.31 2.85 -11.12
CA GLU A 170 -16.97 2.64 -9.83
C GLU A 170 -17.16 1.16 -9.46
N GLU A 171 -17.38 0.27 -10.43
CA GLU A 171 -17.54 -1.16 -10.18
C GLU A 171 -16.21 -1.79 -9.77
N ASN A 172 -15.15 -1.52 -10.54
CA ASN A 172 -13.82 -2.01 -10.24
C ASN A 172 -13.25 -1.40 -8.95
N LYS A 173 -13.56 -0.13 -8.66
CA LYS A 173 -13.21 0.53 -7.40
C LYS A 173 -13.81 -0.22 -6.21
N ARG A 174 -15.12 -0.50 -6.24
CA ARG A 174 -15.81 -1.26 -5.18
C ARG A 174 -15.19 -2.64 -4.99
N ASN A 175 -14.94 -3.37 -6.09
CA ASN A 175 -14.32 -4.69 -6.02
C ASN A 175 -12.93 -4.64 -5.36
N VAL A 176 -12.07 -3.70 -5.73
CA VAL A 176 -10.75 -3.52 -5.11
C VAL A 176 -10.88 -3.18 -3.63
N ASN A 177 -11.78 -2.27 -3.25
CA ASN A 177 -12.04 -1.89 -1.86
C ASN A 177 -12.46 -3.12 -1.03
N GLU A 178 -13.40 -3.92 -1.52
CA GLU A 178 -13.84 -5.15 -0.85
C GLU A 178 -12.70 -6.14 -0.65
N ILE A 179 -11.84 -6.33 -1.67
CA ILE A 179 -10.68 -7.21 -1.56
C ILE A 179 -9.72 -6.72 -0.49
N ILE A 180 -9.39 -5.42 -0.46
CA ILE A 180 -8.49 -4.86 0.55
C ILE A 180 -9.07 -5.02 1.96
N HIS A 181 -10.35 -4.70 2.15
CA HIS A 181 -11.01 -4.90 3.44
C HIS A 181 -11.04 -6.36 3.88
N GLN A 182 -11.22 -7.32 2.96
CA GLN A 182 -11.11 -8.75 3.27
C GLN A 182 -9.69 -9.13 3.70
N LEU A 183 -8.65 -8.60 3.04
CA LEU A 183 -7.26 -8.85 3.42
C LEU A 183 -6.96 -8.38 4.84
N VAL A 184 -7.46 -7.21 5.21
CA VAL A 184 -7.30 -6.65 6.54
C VAL A 184 -8.06 -7.48 7.58
N SER A 185 -9.37 -7.70 7.37
CA SER A 185 -10.24 -8.32 8.37
C SER A 185 -10.02 -9.83 8.53
N GLN A 186 -9.73 -10.56 7.43
CA GLN A 186 -9.65 -12.02 7.45
C GLN A 186 -8.21 -12.54 7.54
N HIS A 187 -7.25 -11.80 6.97
CA HIS A 187 -5.85 -12.23 6.91
C HIS A 187 -4.92 -11.44 7.83
N GLY A 188 -5.45 -10.43 8.52
CA GLY A 188 -4.68 -9.63 9.46
C GLY A 188 -3.60 -8.75 8.79
N VAL A 189 -3.74 -8.46 7.49
CA VAL A 189 -2.88 -7.50 6.80
C VAL A 189 -3.14 -6.11 7.36
N ALA A 190 -2.09 -5.38 7.72
CA ALA A 190 -2.21 -3.97 8.05
C ALA A 190 -2.19 -3.14 6.77
N ALA A 191 -3.08 -2.19 6.60
CA ALA A 191 -3.15 -1.37 5.40
C ALA A 191 -3.03 0.12 5.71
N LEU A 192 -2.20 0.80 4.92
CA LEU A 192 -2.03 2.24 4.93
C LEU A 192 -2.35 2.75 3.53
N TRP A 193 -3.43 3.50 3.39
CA TRP A 193 -3.98 3.89 2.09
C TRP A 193 -4.06 5.39 1.94
N VAL A 194 -3.38 5.91 0.93
CA VAL A 194 -3.50 7.31 0.49
C VAL A 194 -4.65 7.40 -0.50
N THR A 195 -5.64 8.23 -0.20
CA THR A 195 -6.77 8.48 -1.08
C THR A 195 -7.25 9.93 -1.00
N HIS A 196 -7.86 10.39 -2.09
CA HIS A 196 -8.64 11.63 -2.17
C HIS A 196 -10.14 11.36 -2.39
N ASP A 197 -10.53 10.09 -2.46
CA ASP A 197 -11.92 9.70 -2.66
C ASP A 197 -12.72 9.97 -1.38
N LYS A 198 -13.80 10.76 -1.55
CA LYS A 198 -14.62 11.20 -0.42
C LYS A 198 -15.41 10.06 0.22
N ASP A 199 -15.79 9.07 -0.57
CA ASP A 199 -16.54 7.93 -0.07
C ASP A 199 -15.63 6.97 0.70
N GLU A 200 -14.39 6.77 0.22
CA GLU A 200 -13.38 6.01 0.95
C GLU A 200 -13.06 6.68 2.30
N ILE A 201 -12.87 8.01 2.31
CA ILE A 201 -12.59 8.79 3.54
C ILE A 201 -13.76 8.74 4.52
N LYS A 202 -15.01 8.84 4.03
CA LYS A 202 -16.21 8.84 4.87
C LYS A 202 -16.42 7.53 5.62
N HIS A 203 -16.01 6.41 5.04
CA HIS A 203 -16.17 5.07 5.60
C HIS A 203 -14.94 4.56 6.35
N ALA A 204 -13.91 5.40 6.52
CA ALA A 204 -12.71 5.02 7.24
C ALA A 204 -12.89 5.13 8.75
N ASP A 205 -12.43 4.11 9.48
CA ASP A 205 -12.43 4.10 10.94
C ASP A 205 -11.33 5.00 11.52
N ASP A 206 -10.20 5.13 10.82
CA ASP A 206 -9.05 5.94 11.25
C ASP A 206 -8.41 6.69 10.06
N VAL A 207 -8.24 8.00 10.22
CA VAL A 207 -7.75 8.90 9.17
C VAL A 207 -6.61 9.76 9.70
N ILE A 208 -5.45 9.67 9.05
CA ILE A 208 -4.30 10.54 9.29
C ILE A 208 -4.36 11.69 8.28
N THR A 209 -4.43 12.92 8.78
CA THR A 209 -4.41 14.11 7.92
C THR A 209 -3.01 14.72 7.89
N LEU A 210 -2.37 14.74 6.72
CA LEU A 210 -1.14 15.46 6.48
C LEU A 210 -1.45 16.91 6.11
N SER A 211 -0.75 17.88 6.72
CA SER A 211 -0.87 19.30 6.38
C SER A 211 0.32 19.77 5.55
N ALA A 212 0.18 20.90 4.84
CA ALA A 212 1.24 21.48 4.00
C ALA A 212 2.50 21.95 4.78
N HIS A 213 2.46 21.95 6.12
CA HIS A 213 3.55 22.39 7.00
C HIS A 213 3.91 21.35 8.08
N GLY A 214 3.74 20.11 7.78
CA GLY A 214 3.98 19.02 8.71
C GLY A 214 2.73 18.18 8.94
N ALA A 215 2.93 16.89 9.22
CA ALA A 215 1.85 15.98 9.49
C ALA A 215 1.48 16.02 10.96
N ARG A 216 0.23 16.35 11.25
CA ARG A 216 -0.39 16.02 12.52
C ARG A 216 -1.35 14.87 12.30
N ALA A 217 -1.07 13.74 12.95
CA ALA A 217 -2.09 12.71 13.11
C ALA A 217 -3.21 13.33 13.96
N GLN A 218 -4.38 13.50 13.40
CA GLN A 218 -5.59 13.78 14.15
C GLN A 218 -6.35 12.46 14.23
N GLU A 219 -6.27 11.80 15.37
CA GLU A 219 -7.29 10.82 15.74
C GLU A 219 -8.64 11.56 15.72
N LYS A 220 -9.67 10.96 15.08
CA LYS A 220 -11.02 11.49 15.22
C LYS A 220 -11.35 11.56 16.70
N ALA A 221 -11.53 12.77 17.23
CA ALA A 221 -12.14 12.93 18.53
C ALA A 221 -13.55 12.33 18.43
N ASP A 222 -13.88 11.41 19.34
CA ASP A 222 -15.25 10.93 19.54
C ASP A 222 -16.16 12.16 19.68
N GLU A 223 -17.08 12.36 18.74
CA GLU A 223 -18.17 13.30 18.97
C GLU A 223 -19.03 12.74 20.12
N PRO A 224 -19.20 13.48 21.21
CA PRO A 224 -20.12 13.05 22.26
C PRO A 224 -21.54 13.08 21.70
N ALA A 225 -22.30 12.02 22.00
CA ALA A 225 -23.68 11.79 21.66
C ALA A 225 -24.65 12.93 22.11
#